data_f84586405467bff8cb65285494ef92e8
#
_entry.id   f84586405467bff8cb65285494ef92e8
#
_cell.length_a   1.000
_cell.length_b   1.000
_cell.length_c   1.000
_cell.angle_alpha   90.00
_cell.angle_beta   90.00
_cell.angle_gamma   90.00
#
_symmetry.space_group_name_H-M   'P 1'
#
loop_
_entity.id
_entity.type
_entity.pdbx_description
1 polymer ?
#
loop_
_entity_poly.entity_id
_entity_poly.type
_entity_poly.pdbx_seq_one_letter_code
_entity_poly.pdbx_strand_id
1 'polypeptide(L)'
;MNYELTKDFINVHLNDDVNKLALSKFPDDIDKQFVIRQIQARQLLKKKLPSWSENDELLFPKRLSLEQCSSELTAKYKRTISQNDAKTQSRDASMAPAIKHIDTSLHRILVDLTGGMGVDTSFLSDNFDETIYVESQAELCELAEHNFKVLKKNIKVVNAKAEDFLAQCGEVDCIYLDPARRDEYGRKMVSLHDCSPDVAE
;
A
#
# COMPACT_ATOMS: atom_id res chain seq x y z
N MET A 1 20.62 8.19 14.87
CA MET A 1 19.36 7.79 15.58
C MET A 1 19.51 6.35 16.06
N ASN A 2 19.36 6.08 17.34
CA ASN A 2 19.37 4.72 17.87
C ASN A 2 18.00 4.09 17.63
N TYR A 3 17.92 3.13 16.70
CA TYR A 3 16.65 2.54 16.24
C TYR A 3 15.91 1.82 17.39
N GLU A 4 16.60 0.99 18.16
CA GLU A 4 16.00 0.25 19.28
C GLU A 4 15.43 1.19 20.35
N LEU A 5 16.21 2.20 20.77
CA LEU A 5 15.76 3.19 21.73
C LEU A 5 14.52 3.95 21.22
N THR A 6 14.50 4.28 19.94
CA THR A 6 13.36 4.97 19.29
C THR A 6 12.11 4.10 19.28
N LYS A 7 12.26 2.81 18.97
CA LYS A 7 11.16 1.83 18.95
C LYS A 7 10.60 1.62 20.36
N ASP A 8 11.43 1.45 21.35
CA ASP A 8 11.01 1.31 22.75
C ASP A 8 10.28 2.55 23.23
N PHE A 9 10.76 3.74 22.88
CA PHE A 9 10.11 4.99 23.22
C PHE A 9 8.73 5.11 22.58
N ILE A 10 8.58 4.73 21.31
CA ILE A 10 7.27 4.68 20.63
C ILE A 10 6.31 3.75 21.37
N ASN A 11 6.74 2.54 21.72
CA ASN A 11 5.91 1.52 22.36
C ASN A 11 5.44 1.96 23.74
N VAL A 12 6.32 2.59 24.55
CA VAL A 12 5.97 3.13 25.88
C VAL A 12 4.91 4.22 25.78
N HIS A 13 5.00 5.09 24.77
CA HIS A 13 4.14 6.27 24.60
C HIS A 13 2.99 6.07 23.62
N LEU A 14 2.74 4.85 23.18
CA LEU A 14 1.76 4.54 22.13
C LEU A 14 0.33 5.01 22.46
N ASN A 15 -0.04 5.06 23.72
CA ASN A 15 -1.38 5.46 24.18
C ASN A 15 -1.43 6.88 24.76
N ASP A 16 -0.33 7.60 24.73
CA ASP A 16 -0.28 8.96 25.27
C ASP A 16 -0.99 9.96 24.36
N ASP A 17 -1.41 11.09 24.95
CA ASP A 17 -1.88 12.22 24.18
C ASP A 17 -0.71 12.84 23.40
N VAL A 18 -0.78 12.70 22.08
CA VAL A 18 0.28 13.13 21.18
C VAL A 18 0.57 14.63 21.27
N ASN A 19 -0.44 15.48 21.53
CA ASN A 19 -0.24 16.91 21.65
C ASN A 19 0.56 17.24 22.92
N LYS A 20 0.27 16.55 24.04
CA LYS A 20 1.04 16.69 25.28
C LYS A 20 2.45 16.13 25.10
N LEU A 21 2.59 14.98 24.47
CA LEU A 21 3.88 14.38 24.19
C LEU A 21 4.73 15.30 23.30
N ALA A 22 4.14 15.94 22.30
CA ALA A 22 4.83 16.90 21.43
C ALA A 22 5.38 18.13 22.18
N LEU A 23 4.86 18.48 23.35
CA LEU A 23 5.35 19.57 24.19
C LEU A 23 6.38 19.11 25.24
N SER A 24 6.57 17.80 25.41
CA SER A 24 7.51 17.24 26.37
C SER A 24 8.96 17.30 25.88
N LYS A 25 9.90 17.08 26.81
CA LYS A 25 11.32 16.89 26.48
C LYS A 25 11.52 15.47 25.97
N PHE A 26 12.32 15.35 24.92
CA PHE A 26 12.75 14.07 24.34
C PHE A 26 14.24 13.85 24.65
N PRO A 27 14.70 12.59 24.72
CA PRO A 27 16.13 12.28 24.72
C PRO A 27 16.80 12.83 23.45
N ASP A 28 18.05 13.30 23.57
CA ASP A 28 18.77 13.95 22.45
C ASP A 28 19.00 13.02 21.26
N ASP A 29 19.08 11.70 21.50
CA ASP A 29 19.31 10.66 20.47
C ASP A 29 18.03 10.23 19.72
N ILE A 30 16.87 10.80 20.06
CA ILE A 30 15.56 10.46 19.46
C ILE A 30 15.07 11.58 18.55
N ASP A 31 14.72 11.24 17.30
CA ASP A 31 14.02 12.17 16.41
C ASP A 31 12.55 12.33 16.87
N LYS A 32 12.29 13.44 17.52
CA LYS A 32 10.97 13.79 18.04
C LYS A 32 9.89 13.81 16.96
N GLN A 33 10.19 14.37 15.79
CA GLN A 33 9.20 14.48 14.71
C GLN A 33 8.83 13.11 14.15
N PHE A 34 9.82 12.26 13.99
CA PHE A 34 9.61 10.87 13.57
C PHE A 34 8.76 10.12 14.58
N VAL A 35 9.09 10.15 15.87
CA VAL A 35 8.35 9.44 16.94
C VAL A 35 6.90 9.90 17.01
N ILE A 36 6.65 11.21 17.04
CA ILE A 36 5.31 11.77 17.06
C ILE A 36 4.49 11.27 15.86
N ARG A 37 5.07 11.29 14.66
CA ARG A 37 4.45 10.79 13.44
C ARG A 37 4.08 9.31 13.56
N GLN A 38 4.99 8.46 14.07
CA GLN A 38 4.75 7.03 14.21
C GLN A 38 3.65 6.73 15.24
N ILE A 39 3.62 7.43 16.38
CA ILE A 39 2.58 7.26 17.40
C ILE A 39 1.22 7.72 16.87
N GLN A 40 1.14 8.89 16.23
CA GLN A 40 -0.11 9.38 15.61
C GLN A 40 -0.66 8.41 14.59
N ALA A 41 0.23 7.89 13.72
CA ALA A 41 -0.15 6.93 12.69
C ALA A 41 -0.76 5.66 13.29
N ARG A 42 -0.10 5.06 14.29
CA ARG A 42 -0.59 3.84 14.95
C ARG A 42 -1.92 4.08 15.65
N GLN A 43 -2.09 5.20 16.36
CA GLN A 43 -3.36 5.55 16.99
C GLN A 43 -4.49 5.73 15.97
N LEU A 44 -4.22 6.40 14.84
CA LEU A 44 -5.19 6.61 13.76
C LEU A 44 -5.58 5.28 13.09
N LEU A 45 -4.62 4.40 12.87
CA LEU A 45 -4.81 3.16 12.15
C LEU A 45 -5.36 2.02 13.03
N LYS A 46 -5.36 2.14 14.34
CA LYS A 46 -5.77 1.10 15.28
C LYS A 46 -7.10 0.40 14.93
N LYS A 47 -8.08 1.15 14.44
CA LYS A 47 -9.38 0.62 13.99
C LYS A 47 -9.45 0.36 12.50
N LYS A 48 -8.69 1.11 11.70
CA LYS A 48 -8.75 1.07 10.24
C LYS A 48 -7.90 -0.06 9.67
N LEU A 49 -6.72 -0.29 10.25
CA LEU A 49 -5.71 -1.24 9.79
C LEU A 49 -4.99 -1.88 11.00
N PRO A 50 -5.71 -2.66 11.83
CA PRO A 50 -5.19 -3.18 13.10
C PRO A 50 -3.93 -4.01 12.92
N SER A 51 -3.86 -4.91 11.95
CA SER A 51 -2.69 -5.78 11.72
C SER A 51 -1.41 -5.00 11.44
N TRP A 52 -1.50 -3.82 10.82
CA TRP A 52 -0.35 -2.95 10.59
C TRP A 52 -0.04 -2.10 11.82
N SER A 53 -1.06 -1.54 12.48
CA SER A 53 -0.86 -0.66 13.63
C SER A 53 -0.22 -1.38 14.84
N GLU A 54 -0.45 -2.68 14.96
CA GLU A 54 0.10 -3.54 16.02
C GLU A 54 1.51 -4.06 15.71
N ASN A 55 1.95 -3.98 14.46
CA ASN A 55 3.30 -4.38 14.07
C ASN A 55 4.28 -3.22 14.33
N ASP A 56 5.13 -3.37 15.32
CA ASP A 56 6.07 -2.34 15.78
C ASP A 56 7.24 -2.08 14.82
N GLU A 57 7.46 -2.95 13.85
CA GLU A 57 8.50 -2.80 12.83
C GLU A 57 8.05 -2.03 11.59
N LEU A 58 6.72 -1.88 11.39
CA LEU A 58 6.21 -1.12 10.26
C LEU A 58 6.41 0.39 10.45
N LEU A 59 6.70 1.06 9.36
CA LEU A 59 6.86 2.51 9.31
C LEU A 59 5.67 3.17 8.59
N PHE A 60 5.31 4.36 9.05
CA PHE A 60 4.14 5.07 8.56
C PHE A 60 4.49 6.44 7.99
N PRO A 61 3.86 6.83 6.86
CA PRO A 61 4.04 8.12 6.21
C PRO A 61 3.32 9.24 6.97
N LYS A 62 3.30 10.42 6.36
CA LYS A 62 2.54 11.56 6.85
C LYS A 62 1.03 11.28 6.85
N ARG A 63 0.30 12.04 7.67
CA ARG A 63 -1.13 11.84 7.97
C ARG A 63 -2.02 11.71 6.73
N LEU A 64 -1.79 12.49 5.67
CA LEU A 64 -2.63 12.48 4.48
C LEU A 64 -2.71 11.07 3.84
N SER A 65 -1.58 10.41 3.66
CA SER A 65 -1.53 9.05 3.11
C SER A 65 -2.23 8.03 4.01
N LEU A 66 -2.20 8.22 5.35
CA LEU A 66 -2.92 7.36 6.30
C LEU A 66 -4.44 7.50 6.19
N GLU A 67 -4.93 8.72 5.95
CA GLU A 67 -6.35 8.97 5.78
C GLU A 67 -6.88 8.38 4.47
N GLN A 68 -6.07 8.40 3.42
CA GLN A 68 -6.43 7.93 2.07
C GLN A 68 -6.30 6.41 1.89
N CYS A 69 -5.45 5.71 2.66
CA CYS A 69 -5.27 4.27 2.49
C CYS A 69 -6.56 3.48 2.75
N SER A 70 -6.67 2.30 2.17
CA SER A 70 -7.77 1.38 2.42
C SER A 70 -7.82 0.91 3.88
N SER A 71 -9.03 0.58 4.36
CA SER A 71 -9.16 -0.19 5.59
C SER A 71 -8.74 -1.64 5.36
N GLU A 72 -8.38 -2.33 6.43
CA GLU A 72 -8.02 -3.75 6.37
C GLU A 72 -9.15 -4.61 5.79
N LEU A 73 -10.40 -4.31 6.17
CA LEU A 73 -11.57 -5.00 5.62
C LEU A 73 -11.71 -4.77 4.13
N THR A 74 -11.51 -3.52 3.67
CA THR A 74 -11.57 -3.17 2.26
C THR A 74 -10.47 -3.87 1.46
N ALA A 75 -9.23 -3.88 1.96
CA ALA A 75 -8.11 -4.54 1.30
C ALA A 75 -8.31 -6.07 1.22
N LYS A 76 -8.81 -6.69 2.30
CA LYS A 76 -9.20 -8.11 2.31
C LYS A 76 -10.32 -8.42 1.32
N TYR A 77 -11.31 -7.56 1.20
CA TYR A 77 -12.40 -7.70 0.22
C TYR A 77 -11.88 -7.63 -1.22
N LYS A 78 -11.04 -6.63 -1.53
CA LYS A 78 -10.39 -6.50 -2.84
C LYS A 78 -9.59 -7.77 -3.20
N ARG A 79 -8.84 -8.33 -2.23
CA ARG A 79 -8.15 -9.61 -2.41
C ARG A 79 -9.11 -10.75 -2.76
N THR A 80 -10.28 -10.81 -2.12
CA THR A 80 -11.26 -11.86 -2.40
C THR A 80 -11.84 -11.75 -3.82
N ILE A 81 -12.07 -10.54 -4.32
CA ILE A 81 -12.51 -10.32 -5.69
C ILE A 81 -11.46 -10.82 -6.67
N SER A 82 -10.19 -10.44 -6.52
CA SER A 82 -9.12 -10.85 -7.43
C SER A 82 -8.90 -12.37 -7.46
N GLN A 83 -9.25 -13.11 -6.40
CA GLN A 83 -9.26 -14.58 -6.39
C GLN A 83 -10.40 -15.17 -7.23
N ASN A 84 -11.57 -14.52 -7.20
CA ASN A 84 -12.74 -15.04 -7.91
C ASN A 84 -12.60 -14.85 -9.43
N ASP A 85 -12.01 -13.74 -9.87
CA ASP A 85 -11.72 -13.51 -11.28
C ASP A 85 -10.77 -14.59 -11.84
N ALA A 86 -9.76 -14.98 -11.07
CA ALA A 86 -8.87 -16.09 -11.42
C ALA A 86 -9.62 -17.43 -11.59
N LYS A 87 -10.60 -17.71 -10.73
CA LYS A 87 -11.42 -18.94 -10.81
C LYS A 87 -12.43 -18.89 -11.95
N THR A 88 -12.92 -17.72 -12.33
CA THR A 88 -13.88 -17.56 -13.44
C THR A 88 -13.17 -17.75 -14.77
N GLN A 89 -11.98 -17.20 -14.97
CA GLN A 89 -11.19 -17.44 -16.17
C GLN A 89 -10.87 -18.93 -16.39
N SER A 90 -10.65 -19.70 -15.31
CA SER A 90 -10.44 -21.14 -15.40
C SER A 90 -11.71 -21.95 -15.69
N ARG A 91 -12.92 -21.39 -15.43
CA ARG A 91 -14.21 -22.07 -15.68
C ARG A 91 -14.72 -21.89 -17.10
N ASP A 92 -14.47 -20.75 -17.73
CA ASP A 92 -14.88 -20.51 -19.13
C ASP A 92 -14.09 -21.36 -20.13
N ALA A 93 -12.93 -21.86 -19.75
CA ALA A 93 -12.16 -22.85 -20.54
C ALA A 93 -12.89 -24.19 -20.72
N SER A 94 -13.97 -24.46 -19.98
CA SER A 94 -14.74 -25.73 -20.07
C SER A 94 -15.74 -25.76 -21.22
N MET A 95 -15.96 -24.67 -21.95
CA MET A 95 -16.93 -24.60 -23.03
C MET A 95 -16.34 -24.72 -24.46
N ALA A 96 -15.04 -24.92 -24.62
CA ALA A 96 -14.40 -25.13 -25.92
C ALA A 96 -13.82 -26.57 -26.05
N PRO A 97 -14.36 -27.45 -26.89
CA PRO A 97 -13.91 -28.86 -26.97
C PRO A 97 -12.57 -29.09 -27.67
N ALA A 98 -11.76 -28.07 -27.92
CA ALA A 98 -10.55 -28.19 -28.76
C ALA A 98 -9.24 -27.63 -28.13
N ILE A 99 -9.22 -27.19 -26.87
CA ILE A 99 -7.97 -26.75 -26.24
C ILE A 99 -7.63 -27.69 -25.08
N LYS A 100 -7.00 -28.80 -25.40
CA LYS A 100 -6.25 -29.62 -24.42
C LYS A 100 -4.96 -28.88 -24.08
N HIS A 101 -4.72 -28.72 -22.79
CA HIS A 101 -3.61 -28.05 -22.13
C HIS A 101 -3.74 -26.51 -22.06
N ILE A 102 -4.69 -26.05 -21.25
CA ILE A 102 -4.45 -24.78 -20.56
C ILE A 102 -3.49 -25.12 -19.43
N ASP A 103 -2.26 -24.66 -19.59
CA ASP A 103 -1.24 -24.72 -18.56
C ASP A 103 -1.75 -23.94 -17.34
N THR A 104 -2.11 -24.65 -16.27
CA THR A 104 -2.56 -24.07 -15.00
C THR A 104 -1.40 -23.43 -14.21
N SER A 105 -0.21 -23.37 -14.81
CA SER A 105 0.99 -22.68 -14.33
C SER A 105 1.15 -21.29 -14.97
N LEU A 106 0.08 -20.60 -15.36
CA LEU A 106 0.18 -19.23 -15.84
C LEU A 106 0.71 -18.37 -14.69
N HIS A 107 1.94 -17.92 -14.84
CA HIS A 107 2.57 -16.94 -13.95
C HIS A 107 1.76 -15.65 -14.02
N ARG A 108 1.10 -15.28 -12.90
CA ARG A 108 0.19 -14.15 -12.84
C ARG A 108 0.90 -12.91 -12.29
N ILE A 109 0.79 -11.82 -13.03
CA ILE A 109 1.44 -10.55 -12.73
C ILE A 109 0.40 -9.51 -12.35
N LEU A 110 0.56 -8.90 -11.16
CA LEU A 110 -0.18 -7.72 -10.72
C LEU A 110 0.68 -6.47 -10.85
N VAL A 111 0.11 -5.40 -11.37
CA VAL A 111 0.68 -4.05 -11.28
C VAL A 111 -0.29 -3.15 -10.53
N ASP A 112 0.18 -2.56 -9.44
CA ASP A 112 -0.51 -1.48 -8.73
C ASP A 112 0.11 -0.15 -9.16
N LEU A 113 -0.65 0.65 -9.91
CA LEU A 113 -0.20 1.94 -10.46
C LEU A 113 -0.39 3.12 -9.48
N THR A 114 -1.00 2.87 -8.34
CA THR A 114 -1.36 3.88 -7.34
C THR A 114 -0.95 3.45 -5.93
N GLY A 115 0.27 2.98 -5.82
CA GLY A 115 0.78 2.25 -4.65
C GLY A 115 0.51 2.87 -3.29
N GLY A 116 0.69 4.19 -3.16
CA GLY A 116 0.42 4.93 -1.94
C GLY A 116 1.13 4.34 -0.72
N MET A 117 0.38 4.00 0.33
CA MET A 117 0.95 3.35 1.53
C MET A 117 1.25 1.87 1.33
N GLY A 118 0.85 1.26 0.20
CA GLY A 118 1.09 -0.15 -0.12
C GLY A 118 0.13 -1.14 0.56
N VAL A 119 -0.96 -0.66 1.17
CA VAL A 119 -1.91 -1.53 1.87
C VAL A 119 -2.59 -2.48 0.89
N ASP A 120 -3.24 -1.94 -0.13
CA ASP A 120 -3.94 -2.76 -1.13
C ASP A 120 -2.98 -3.71 -1.85
N THR A 121 -1.82 -3.21 -2.28
CA THR A 121 -0.77 -4.02 -2.90
C THR A 121 -0.38 -5.21 -2.03
N SER A 122 -0.16 -4.99 -0.72
CA SER A 122 0.27 -6.05 0.21
C SER A 122 -0.77 -7.17 0.37
N PHE A 123 -2.06 -6.85 0.32
CA PHE A 123 -3.13 -7.85 0.40
C PHE A 123 -3.40 -8.52 -0.95
N LEU A 124 -3.37 -7.78 -2.05
CA LEU A 124 -3.58 -8.31 -3.39
C LEU A 124 -2.46 -9.26 -3.82
N SER A 125 -1.22 -8.98 -3.43
CA SER A 125 -0.04 -9.78 -3.78
C SER A 125 -0.15 -11.26 -3.41
N ASP A 126 -1.01 -11.62 -2.46
CA ASP A 126 -1.24 -13.02 -2.07
C ASP A 126 -1.87 -13.88 -3.18
N ASN A 127 -2.40 -13.26 -4.22
CA ASN A 127 -3.09 -13.94 -5.33
C ASN A 127 -2.28 -13.95 -6.64
N PHE A 128 -1.05 -13.42 -6.62
CA PHE A 128 -0.22 -13.27 -7.81
C PHE A 128 1.18 -13.80 -7.55
N ASP A 129 1.84 -14.28 -8.60
CA ASP A 129 3.20 -14.82 -8.53
C ASP A 129 4.23 -13.69 -8.55
N GLU A 130 3.93 -12.61 -9.26
CA GLU A 130 4.71 -11.38 -9.29
C GLU A 130 3.80 -10.18 -9.01
N THR A 131 4.30 -9.25 -8.22
CA THR A 131 3.58 -8.00 -7.93
C THR A 131 4.54 -6.83 -8.05
N ILE A 132 4.09 -5.83 -8.81
CA ILE A 132 4.82 -4.58 -9.02
C ILE A 132 3.99 -3.45 -8.40
N TYR A 133 4.60 -2.74 -7.48
CA TYR A 133 4.08 -1.53 -6.86
C TYR A 133 4.72 -0.32 -7.53
N VAL A 134 3.89 0.59 -8.05
CA VAL A 134 4.33 1.83 -8.71
C VAL A 134 3.82 3.03 -7.93
N GLU A 135 4.71 3.95 -7.58
CA GLU A 135 4.39 5.16 -6.83
C GLU A 135 5.34 6.30 -7.23
N SER A 136 4.80 7.48 -7.44
CA SER A 136 5.56 8.66 -7.87
C SER A 136 6.37 9.31 -6.76
N GLN A 137 5.94 9.17 -5.51
CA GLN A 137 6.58 9.77 -4.34
C GLN A 137 7.67 8.86 -3.79
N ALA A 138 8.94 9.25 -3.92
CA ALA A 138 10.08 8.46 -3.46
C ALA A 138 10.01 8.12 -1.95
N GLU A 139 9.53 9.06 -1.11
CA GLU A 139 9.35 8.81 0.34
C GLU A 139 8.39 7.63 0.61
N LEU A 140 7.32 7.50 -0.18
CA LEU A 140 6.38 6.37 -0.07
C LEU A 140 6.98 5.07 -0.59
N CYS A 141 7.78 5.13 -1.66
CA CYS A 141 8.49 3.96 -2.17
C CYS A 141 9.46 3.38 -1.14
N GLU A 142 10.26 4.22 -0.48
CA GLU A 142 11.18 3.80 0.57
C GLU A 142 10.46 3.14 1.76
N LEU A 143 9.34 3.74 2.20
CA LEU A 143 8.52 3.19 3.27
C LEU A 143 7.87 1.86 2.86
N ALA A 144 7.33 1.79 1.65
CA ALA A 144 6.70 0.58 1.11
C ALA A 144 7.72 -0.56 0.99
N GLU A 145 8.92 -0.29 0.48
CA GLU A 145 9.98 -1.29 0.38
C GLU A 145 10.37 -1.87 1.74
N HIS A 146 10.52 -1.01 2.78
CA HIS A 146 10.76 -1.44 4.14
C HIS A 146 9.58 -2.30 4.65
N ASN A 147 8.36 -1.81 4.52
CA ASN A 147 7.17 -2.48 5.03
C ASN A 147 6.92 -3.83 4.35
N PHE A 148 7.12 -3.94 3.05
CA PHE A 148 6.98 -5.21 2.33
C PHE A 148 8.01 -6.24 2.80
N LYS A 149 9.24 -5.83 3.09
CA LYS A 149 10.27 -6.71 3.69
C LYS A 149 9.83 -7.21 5.07
N VAL A 150 9.35 -6.32 5.94
CA VAL A 150 8.81 -6.67 7.27
C VAL A 150 7.63 -7.64 7.16
N LEU A 151 6.71 -7.39 6.22
CA LEU A 151 5.55 -8.24 5.96
C LEU A 151 5.89 -9.53 5.20
N LYS A 152 7.16 -9.74 4.82
CA LYS A 152 7.64 -10.88 4.02
C LYS A 152 6.93 -11.02 2.68
N LYS A 153 6.63 -9.89 2.03
CA LYS A 153 6.01 -9.82 0.71
C LYS A 153 7.08 -9.62 -0.36
N ASN A 154 7.03 -10.46 -1.41
CA ASN A 154 7.89 -10.30 -2.57
C ASN A 154 7.23 -9.35 -3.57
N ILE A 155 7.37 -8.04 -3.35
CA ILE A 155 6.79 -6.99 -4.17
C ILE A 155 7.91 -6.12 -4.71
N LYS A 156 7.95 -5.94 -6.03
CA LYS A 156 8.90 -5.06 -6.70
C LYS A 156 8.41 -3.62 -6.59
N VAL A 157 9.21 -2.76 -5.98
CA VAL A 157 8.90 -1.32 -5.85
C VAL A 157 9.53 -0.55 -7.00
N VAL A 158 8.74 0.29 -7.66
CA VAL A 158 9.15 1.15 -8.76
C VAL A 158 8.74 2.58 -8.46
N ASN A 159 9.71 3.48 -8.37
CA ASN A 159 9.44 4.91 -8.24
C ASN A 159 9.28 5.53 -9.63
N ALA A 160 8.03 5.68 -10.07
CA ALA A 160 7.66 6.25 -11.36
C ALA A 160 6.24 6.83 -11.31
N LYS A 161 5.89 7.67 -12.29
CA LYS A 161 4.49 7.98 -12.55
C LYS A 161 3.82 6.79 -13.23
N ALA A 162 2.52 6.62 -13.02
CA ALA A 162 1.74 5.54 -13.59
C ALA A 162 1.82 5.52 -15.13
N GLU A 163 1.69 6.68 -15.75
CA GLU A 163 1.70 6.87 -17.20
C GLU A 163 3.07 6.48 -17.79
N ASP A 164 4.17 6.93 -17.15
CA ASP A 164 5.53 6.61 -17.57
C ASP A 164 5.84 5.13 -17.46
N PHE A 165 5.31 4.47 -16.42
CA PHE A 165 5.45 3.03 -16.23
C PHE A 165 4.67 2.26 -17.28
N LEU A 166 3.40 2.61 -17.53
CA LEU A 166 2.54 1.96 -18.51
C LEU A 166 3.10 2.01 -19.93
N ALA A 167 3.73 3.12 -20.31
CA ALA A 167 4.34 3.27 -21.62
C ALA A 167 5.46 2.23 -21.91
N GLN A 168 6.00 1.60 -20.87
CA GLN A 168 7.10 0.62 -20.94
C GLN A 168 6.70 -0.74 -20.37
N CYS A 169 5.46 -0.87 -19.85
CA CYS A 169 4.96 -2.08 -19.26
C CYS A 169 4.70 -3.14 -20.35
N GLY A 170 5.13 -4.37 -20.10
CA GLY A 170 4.76 -5.52 -20.91
C GLY A 170 3.33 -6.00 -20.62
N GLU A 171 3.00 -7.20 -21.11
CA GLU A 171 1.72 -7.84 -20.79
C GLU A 171 1.66 -8.20 -19.31
N VAL A 172 0.52 -7.89 -18.66
CA VAL A 172 0.23 -8.18 -17.26
C VAL A 172 -1.19 -8.70 -17.10
N ASP A 173 -1.44 -9.49 -16.06
CA ASP A 173 -2.76 -10.12 -15.86
C ASP A 173 -3.75 -9.22 -15.14
N CYS A 174 -3.24 -8.32 -14.31
CA CYS A 174 -4.08 -7.43 -13.51
C CYS A 174 -3.41 -6.07 -13.31
N ILE A 175 -4.15 -5.01 -13.58
CA ILE A 175 -3.79 -3.65 -13.21
C ILE A 175 -4.75 -3.20 -12.11
N TYR A 176 -4.18 -2.80 -10.96
CA TYR A 176 -4.92 -2.16 -9.90
C TYR A 176 -4.71 -0.65 -9.96
N LEU A 177 -5.82 0.09 -9.84
CA LEU A 177 -5.84 1.55 -9.91
C LEU A 177 -6.85 2.11 -8.91
N ASP A 178 -6.38 2.91 -7.95
CA ASP A 178 -7.21 3.66 -6.99
C ASP A 178 -6.72 5.12 -6.94
N PRO A 179 -7.03 5.93 -7.96
CA PRO A 179 -6.46 7.26 -8.13
C PRO A 179 -6.91 8.19 -7.00
N ALA A 180 -6.00 9.05 -6.57
CA ALA A 180 -6.30 10.05 -5.56
C ALA A 180 -7.37 11.03 -6.07
N ARG A 181 -8.48 11.15 -5.29
CA ARG A 181 -9.58 12.09 -5.58
C ARG A 181 -9.43 13.41 -4.82
N ARG A 182 -8.23 13.72 -4.39
CA ARG A 182 -7.90 14.97 -3.69
C ARG A 182 -6.60 15.50 -4.23
N ASP A 183 -6.58 16.82 -4.49
CA ASP A 183 -5.34 17.51 -4.85
C ASP A 183 -4.38 17.60 -3.65
N GLU A 184 -3.20 18.16 -3.89
CA GLU A 184 -2.17 18.39 -2.87
C GLU A 184 -2.65 19.29 -1.70
N TYR A 185 -3.70 20.07 -1.91
CA TYR A 185 -4.34 20.92 -0.89
C TYR A 185 -5.52 20.22 -0.18
N GLY A 186 -5.80 18.95 -0.51
CA GLY A 186 -6.89 18.17 0.10
C GLY A 186 -8.29 18.50 -0.46
N ARG A 187 -8.43 19.28 -1.54
CA ARG A 187 -9.70 19.59 -2.18
C ARG A 187 -10.18 18.40 -2.99
N LYS A 188 -11.50 18.12 -2.91
CA LYS A 188 -12.11 16.98 -3.61
C LYS A 188 -12.13 17.23 -5.13
N MET A 189 -11.62 16.27 -5.88
CA MET A 189 -11.69 16.23 -7.34
C MET A 189 -13.01 15.59 -7.77
N VAL A 190 -13.62 16.11 -8.84
CA VAL A 190 -14.95 15.70 -9.28
C VAL A 190 -14.89 15.02 -10.66
N SER A 191 -13.94 15.40 -11.52
CA SER A 191 -13.74 14.81 -12.83
C SER A 191 -12.71 13.67 -12.78
N LEU A 192 -12.86 12.68 -13.66
CA LEU A 192 -11.88 11.60 -13.86
C LEU A 192 -10.55 12.13 -14.41
N HIS A 193 -10.60 13.18 -15.23
CA HIS A 193 -9.42 13.88 -15.76
C HIS A 193 -8.64 14.63 -14.68
N ASP A 194 -9.28 14.98 -13.57
CA ASP A 194 -8.61 15.67 -12.47
C ASP A 194 -7.96 14.70 -11.48
N CYS A 195 -8.16 13.39 -11.65
CA CYS A 195 -7.54 12.37 -10.80
C CYS A 195 -6.04 12.24 -11.10
N SER A 196 -5.27 11.75 -10.16
CA SER A 196 -3.87 11.41 -10.38
C SER A 196 -3.67 9.92 -10.05
N PRO A 197 -3.31 9.09 -11.04
CA PRO A 197 -3.18 9.38 -12.48
C PRO A 197 -4.51 9.73 -13.14
N ASP A 198 -4.47 10.37 -14.33
CA ASP A 198 -5.66 10.57 -15.17
C ASP A 198 -6.14 9.22 -15.69
N VAL A 199 -7.36 8.83 -15.30
CA VAL A 199 -7.95 7.53 -15.69
C VAL A 199 -8.78 7.59 -16.96
N ALA A 200 -8.83 8.75 -17.63
CA ALA A 200 -9.58 8.93 -18.87
C ALA A 200 -8.66 8.91 -20.12
N GLU A 201 -7.34 8.93 -19.95
CA GLU A 201 -6.34 8.67 -21.00
C GLU A 201 -5.98 7.19 -21.06
#